data_7fdbe13fcb4b56c597ea65ebf725e8b4
#
_entry.id   7fdbe13fcb4b56c597ea65ebf725e8b4
#
_cell.length_a   1.000
_cell.length_b   1.000
_cell.length_c   1.000
_cell.angle_alpha   90.00
_cell.angle_beta   90.00
_cell.angle_gamma   90.00
#
_symmetry.space_group_name_H-M   'P 1'
#
loop_
_entity.id
_entity.type
_entity.pdbx_description
1 polymer ?
#
loop_
_entity_poly.entity_id
_entity_poly.type
_entity_poly.pdbx_seq_one_letter_code
_entity_poly.pdbx_strand_id
1 'polypeptide(L)'
;MKEIIHNSWQDVLADEFEKPYYHSLRDFLKKEYKTQKIHPDMYHIFEALELTPYEKVKVVILGQDPYHGANQAHGLSFSVQPGVKIPPSLNNIYKELQSDLGIKPVNHGNLVSWAKQGVLLLNTVLTVREGQAYSHRGKGWERLTDTIIEKLNEREQPVVFILWGKPAQEKMKMIDRSKHIILTSSHPSPLSAHRGFLGSKPFSKTNDALLALGEQPIDWQLPETV
;
A
#
# COMPACT_ATOMS: atom_id res chain seq x y z
N MET A 1 -1.07 9.22 -25.92
CA MET A 1 -1.62 9.13 -24.56
C MET A 1 -0.66 9.85 -23.60
N LYS A 2 -1.17 10.63 -22.66
CA LYS A 2 -0.31 11.28 -21.66
C LYS A 2 0.20 10.21 -20.69
N GLU A 3 1.50 10.18 -20.46
CA GLU A 3 2.10 9.29 -19.48
C GLU A 3 1.67 9.69 -18.06
N ILE A 4 1.13 8.72 -17.31
CA ILE A 4 0.62 8.91 -15.95
C ILE A 4 1.60 8.29 -14.95
N ILE A 5 2.13 7.11 -15.27
CA ILE A 5 3.09 6.36 -14.45
C ILE A 5 4.32 6.06 -15.32
N HIS A 6 5.54 6.22 -14.75
CA HIS A 6 6.80 6.23 -15.49
C HIS A 6 7.52 4.87 -15.50
N ASN A 7 6.76 3.78 -15.46
CA ASN A 7 7.28 2.41 -15.52
C ASN A 7 6.25 1.46 -16.17
N SER A 8 6.45 0.15 -16.04
CA SER A 8 5.60 -0.88 -16.63
C SER A 8 4.11 -0.79 -16.24
N TRP A 9 3.78 -0.17 -15.11
CA TRP A 9 2.37 0.03 -14.75
C TRP A 9 1.60 0.88 -15.77
N GLN A 10 2.26 1.78 -16.47
CA GLN A 10 1.63 2.59 -17.51
C GLN A 10 0.97 1.69 -18.58
N ASP A 11 1.68 0.69 -19.06
CA ASP A 11 1.16 -0.24 -20.08
C ASP A 11 0.14 -1.22 -19.48
N VAL A 12 0.39 -1.71 -18.26
CA VAL A 12 -0.50 -2.64 -17.56
C VAL A 12 -1.88 -2.03 -17.31
N LEU A 13 -1.93 -0.73 -17.01
CA LEU A 13 -3.16 0.01 -16.68
C LEU A 13 -3.68 0.88 -17.83
N ALA A 14 -3.07 0.81 -19.02
CA ALA A 14 -3.40 1.70 -20.14
C ALA A 14 -4.89 1.72 -20.47
N ASP A 15 -5.51 0.54 -20.54
CA ASP A 15 -6.95 0.42 -20.85
C ASP A 15 -7.83 1.07 -19.76
N GLU A 16 -7.40 0.97 -18.51
CA GLU A 16 -8.12 1.53 -17.37
C GLU A 16 -8.17 3.05 -17.43
N PHE A 17 -7.07 3.68 -17.85
CA PHE A 17 -6.97 5.14 -17.98
C PHE A 17 -7.87 5.74 -19.07
N GLU A 18 -8.36 4.94 -19.99
CA GLU A 18 -9.28 5.36 -21.04
C GLU A 18 -10.76 5.17 -20.69
N LYS A 19 -11.05 4.53 -19.56
CA LYS A 19 -12.45 4.24 -19.16
C LYS A 19 -13.16 5.48 -18.62
N PRO A 20 -14.49 5.57 -18.84
CA PRO A 20 -15.28 6.72 -18.37
C PRO A 20 -15.16 7.00 -16.88
N TYR A 21 -15.13 5.96 -16.03
CA TYR A 21 -15.02 6.16 -14.59
C TYR A 21 -13.71 6.86 -14.20
N TYR A 22 -12.60 6.53 -14.91
CA TYR A 22 -11.31 7.14 -14.64
C TYR A 22 -11.29 8.61 -15.08
N HIS A 23 -11.93 8.93 -16.21
CA HIS A 23 -12.09 10.31 -16.67
C HIS A 23 -12.91 11.12 -15.65
N SER A 24 -14.01 10.55 -15.13
CA SER A 24 -14.82 11.18 -14.10
C SER A 24 -14.02 11.38 -12.80
N LEU A 25 -13.23 10.41 -12.39
CA LEU A 25 -12.34 10.51 -11.24
C LEU A 25 -11.32 11.65 -11.43
N ARG A 26 -10.71 11.74 -12.61
CA ARG A 26 -9.77 12.83 -12.93
C ARG A 26 -10.41 14.21 -12.83
N ASP A 27 -11.61 14.37 -13.38
CA ASP A 27 -12.32 15.64 -13.34
C ASP A 27 -12.68 16.02 -11.90
N PHE A 28 -13.13 15.07 -11.11
CA PHE A 28 -13.36 15.24 -9.68
C PHE A 28 -12.08 15.68 -8.97
N LEU A 29 -10.94 15.02 -9.18
CA LEU A 29 -9.67 15.35 -8.55
C LEU A 29 -9.16 16.73 -8.94
N LYS A 30 -9.29 17.13 -10.21
CA LYS A 30 -8.92 18.47 -10.67
C LYS A 30 -9.67 19.56 -9.90
N LYS A 31 -10.97 19.36 -9.65
CA LYS A 31 -11.79 20.27 -8.86
C LYS A 31 -11.34 20.26 -7.41
N GLU A 32 -11.14 19.08 -6.83
CA GLU A 32 -10.73 18.92 -5.44
C GLU A 32 -9.40 19.60 -5.14
N TYR A 33 -8.37 19.36 -5.95
CA TYR A 33 -7.05 19.99 -5.76
C TYR A 33 -7.06 21.51 -5.94
N LYS A 34 -8.03 22.05 -6.69
CA LYS A 34 -8.21 23.52 -6.84
C LYS A 34 -8.93 24.16 -5.68
N THR A 35 -9.84 23.44 -5.02
CA THR A 35 -10.79 24.04 -4.06
C THR A 35 -10.61 23.55 -2.62
N GLN A 36 -9.87 22.46 -2.41
CA GLN A 36 -9.67 21.81 -1.12
C GLN A 36 -8.19 21.51 -0.90
N LYS A 37 -7.81 21.30 0.35
CA LYS A 37 -6.53 20.69 0.70
C LYS A 37 -6.65 19.18 0.57
N ILE A 38 -5.87 18.59 -0.33
CA ILE A 38 -5.91 17.16 -0.64
C ILE A 38 -4.55 16.53 -0.31
N HIS A 39 -4.57 15.31 0.19
CA HIS A 39 -3.38 14.50 0.45
C HIS A 39 -3.45 13.16 -0.30
N PRO A 40 -2.30 12.64 -0.75
CA PRO A 40 -1.00 13.30 -0.82
C PRO A 40 -1.01 14.44 -1.86
N ASP A 41 0.12 15.12 -2.01
CA ASP A 41 0.27 16.08 -3.10
C ASP A 41 0.08 15.38 -4.46
N MET A 42 -0.36 16.13 -5.48
CA MET A 42 -0.78 15.54 -6.76
C MET A 42 0.33 14.76 -7.49
N TYR A 43 1.59 15.04 -7.21
CA TYR A 43 2.73 14.37 -7.84
C TYR A 43 3.09 13.04 -7.16
N HIS A 44 2.50 12.74 -6.01
CA HIS A 44 2.76 11.53 -5.22
C HIS A 44 1.55 10.57 -5.13
N ILE A 45 0.49 10.84 -5.89
CA ILE A 45 -0.72 9.99 -5.86
C ILE A 45 -0.39 8.53 -6.20
N PHE A 46 0.46 8.31 -7.21
CA PHE A 46 0.85 6.99 -7.70
C PHE A 46 2.22 6.51 -7.20
N GLU A 47 2.73 7.09 -6.13
CA GLU A 47 4.08 6.80 -5.63
C GLU A 47 4.32 5.31 -5.37
N ALA A 48 3.31 4.59 -4.86
CA ALA A 48 3.41 3.15 -4.65
C ALA A 48 3.73 2.39 -5.94
N LEU A 49 3.10 2.77 -7.04
CA LEU A 49 3.33 2.16 -8.36
C LEU A 49 4.64 2.65 -8.98
N GLU A 50 5.00 3.92 -8.79
CA GLU A 50 6.26 4.48 -9.29
C GLU A 50 7.48 3.78 -8.66
N LEU A 51 7.44 3.53 -7.36
CA LEU A 51 8.55 2.91 -6.64
C LEU A 51 8.62 1.39 -6.83
N THR A 52 7.50 0.74 -7.15
CA THR A 52 7.43 -0.71 -7.28
C THR A 52 6.81 -1.09 -8.63
N PRO A 53 7.62 -1.21 -9.70
CA PRO A 53 7.15 -1.62 -11.02
C PRO A 53 6.40 -2.96 -10.98
N TYR A 54 5.49 -3.17 -11.93
CA TYR A 54 4.62 -4.35 -11.99
C TYR A 54 5.39 -5.67 -11.87
N GLU A 55 6.47 -5.84 -12.63
CA GLU A 55 7.28 -7.05 -12.64
C GLU A 55 8.15 -7.23 -11.39
N LYS A 56 8.31 -6.16 -10.59
CA LYS A 56 9.12 -6.17 -9.36
C LYS A 56 8.31 -6.45 -8.09
N VAL A 57 6.98 -6.44 -8.17
CA VAL A 57 6.14 -6.68 -7.00
C VAL A 57 6.34 -8.10 -6.48
N LYS A 58 6.79 -8.22 -5.24
CA LYS A 58 6.92 -9.48 -4.50
C LYS A 58 5.87 -9.61 -3.41
N VAL A 59 5.51 -8.49 -2.80
CA VAL A 59 4.62 -8.39 -1.65
C VAL A 59 3.66 -7.24 -1.87
N VAL A 60 2.40 -7.41 -1.49
CA VAL A 60 1.42 -6.33 -1.42
C VAL A 60 0.98 -6.16 0.03
N ILE A 61 1.09 -4.96 0.57
CA ILE A 61 0.47 -4.57 1.84
C ILE A 61 -0.63 -3.57 1.52
N LEU A 62 -1.88 -3.97 1.77
CA LEU A 62 -3.04 -3.19 1.38
C LEU A 62 -3.52 -2.32 2.55
N GLY A 63 -3.53 -1.01 2.35
CA GLY A 63 -4.16 -0.03 3.24
C GLY A 63 -5.50 0.44 2.71
N GLN A 64 -6.14 1.39 3.38
CA GLN A 64 -7.45 1.93 2.99
C GLN A 64 -7.31 3.26 2.26
N ASP A 65 -7.29 4.38 2.98
CA ASP A 65 -7.07 5.70 2.40
C ASP A 65 -5.85 6.38 3.03
N PRO A 66 -5.31 7.44 2.41
CA PRO A 66 -4.14 8.13 2.95
C PRO A 66 -4.41 8.74 4.32
N TYR A 67 -3.38 8.96 5.10
CA TYR A 67 -3.47 9.82 6.28
C TYR A 67 -3.97 11.20 5.87
N HIS A 68 -4.91 11.76 6.63
CA HIS A 68 -5.56 13.03 6.32
C HIS A 68 -4.98 14.22 7.09
N GLY A 69 -3.97 14.01 7.91
CA GLY A 69 -3.25 15.10 8.61
C GLY A 69 -2.26 15.82 7.69
N ALA A 70 -1.94 17.06 8.02
CA ALA A 70 -0.97 17.84 7.29
C ALA A 70 0.39 17.14 7.24
N ASN A 71 1.03 17.12 6.07
CA ASN A 71 2.39 16.59 5.83
C ASN A 71 2.60 15.10 6.16
N GLN A 72 1.54 14.32 6.34
CA GLN A 72 1.65 12.90 6.65
C GLN A 72 1.82 12.04 5.40
N ALA A 73 0.80 11.99 4.54
CA ALA A 73 0.76 11.10 3.38
C ALA A 73 1.74 11.50 2.28
N HIS A 74 2.37 10.51 1.66
CA HIS A 74 3.23 10.69 0.48
C HIS A 74 3.05 9.60 -0.58
N GLY A 75 1.91 8.93 -0.58
CA GLY A 75 1.54 7.98 -1.63
C GLY A 75 1.81 6.51 -1.33
N LEU A 76 2.28 6.16 -0.14
CA LEU A 76 2.51 4.78 0.32
C LEU A 76 1.61 4.47 1.52
N SER A 77 0.94 3.31 1.50
CA SER A 77 0.13 2.87 2.64
C SER A 77 0.98 2.76 3.91
N PHE A 78 0.40 3.17 5.05
CA PHE A 78 1.02 3.17 6.38
C PHE A 78 2.22 4.10 6.56
N SER A 79 2.83 4.58 5.50
CA SER A 79 4.03 5.42 5.52
C SER A 79 3.70 6.90 5.71
N VAL A 80 4.55 7.61 6.41
CA VAL A 80 4.48 9.08 6.54
C VAL A 80 5.79 9.74 6.11
N GLN A 81 5.71 11.02 5.78
CA GLN A 81 6.89 11.82 5.44
C GLN A 81 7.85 11.91 6.61
N PRO A 82 9.17 12.09 6.34
CA PRO A 82 10.16 12.34 7.40
C PRO A 82 9.78 13.56 8.25
N GLY A 83 10.13 13.51 9.55
CA GLY A 83 9.86 14.61 10.48
C GLY A 83 8.44 14.64 11.05
N VAL A 84 7.56 13.76 10.60
CA VAL A 84 6.19 13.64 11.11
C VAL A 84 6.14 12.56 12.20
N LYS A 85 5.31 12.78 13.22
CA LYS A 85 5.08 11.80 14.26
C LYS A 85 4.60 10.47 13.68
N ILE A 86 5.19 9.36 14.10
CA ILE A 86 4.80 8.02 13.68
C ILE A 86 3.35 7.73 14.09
N PRO A 87 2.46 7.40 13.14
CA PRO A 87 1.06 7.11 13.46
C PRO A 87 0.90 5.85 14.32
N PRO A 88 -0.20 5.74 15.09
CA PRO A 88 -0.41 4.61 16.00
C PRO A 88 -0.38 3.24 15.35
N SER A 89 -0.97 3.08 14.16
CA SER A 89 -0.93 1.80 13.42
C SER A 89 0.50 1.44 13.03
N LEU A 90 1.30 2.40 12.59
CA LEU A 90 2.70 2.17 12.22
C LEU A 90 3.55 1.86 13.45
N ASN A 91 3.28 2.46 14.59
CA ASN A 91 3.91 2.08 15.86
C ASN A 91 3.68 0.60 16.18
N ASN A 92 2.48 0.10 15.97
CA ASN A 92 2.16 -1.32 16.16
C ASN A 92 2.86 -2.21 15.14
N ILE A 93 2.98 -1.77 13.90
CA ILE A 93 3.79 -2.45 12.87
C ILE A 93 5.24 -2.58 13.35
N TYR A 94 5.82 -1.51 13.89
CA TYR A 94 7.20 -1.53 14.41
C TYR A 94 7.36 -2.44 15.63
N LYS A 95 6.36 -2.49 16.51
CA LYS A 95 6.35 -3.45 17.64
C LYS A 95 6.37 -4.89 17.14
N GLU A 96 5.57 -5.19 16.12
CA GLU A 96 5.54 -6.53 15.54
C GLU A 96 6.85 -6.87 14.81
N LEU A 97 7.44 -5.93 14.08
CA LEU A 97 8.78 -6.11 13.48
C LEU A 97 9.83 -6.47 14.52
N GLN A 98 9.83 -5.78 15.64
CA GLN A 98 10.77 -6.06 16.74
C GLN A 98 10.51 -7.44 17.36
N SER A 99 9.26 -7.77 17.62
CA SER A 99 8.87 -9.06 18.18
C SER A 99 9.12 -10.23 17.23
N ASP A 100 8.83 -10.05 15.94
CA ASP A 100 8.93 -11.08 14.91
C ASP A 100 10.39 -11.34 14.49
N LEU A 101 11.14 -10.27 14.22
CA LEU A 101 12.46 -10.36 13.58
C LEU A 101 13.60 -9.75 14.41
N GLY A 102 13.33 -9.21 15.61
CA GLY A 102 14.33 -8.51 16.41
C GLY A 102 14.80 -7.20 15.77
N ILE A 103 14.03 -6.63 14.86
CA ILE A 103 14.37 -5.41 14.15
C ILE A 103 14.30 -4.22 15.10
N LYS A 104 15.34 -3.41 15.09
CA LYS A 104 15.43 -2.20 15.91
C LYS A 104 14.48 -1.12 15.38
N PRO A 105 13.58 -0.56 16.21
CA PRO A 105 12.73 0.55 15.80
C PRO A 105 13.55 1.77 15.36
N VAL A 106 13.03 2.50 14.37
CA VAL A 106 13.60 3.76 13.89
C VAL A 106 12.73 4.94 14.32
N ASN A 107 13.29 6.15 14.24
CA ASN A 107 12.61 7.38 14.68
C ASN A 107 11.80 8.08 13.59
N HIS A 108 11.60 7.44 12.44
CA HIS A 108 10.81 7.97 11.34
C HIS A 108 9.78 6.94 10.88
N GLY A 109 8.78 7.40 10.12
CA GLY A 109 7.71 6.54 9.56
C GLY A 109 7.79 6.38 8.05
N ASN A 110 8.96 6.55 7.43
CA ASN A 110 9.13 6.43 6.00
C ASN A 110 9.45 4.99 5.58
N LEU A 111 8.60 4.38 4.78
CA LEU A 111 8.69 2.99 4.32
C LEU A 111 9.21 2.84 2.89
N VAL A 112 9.79 3.87 2.31
CA VAL A 112 10.30 3.85 0.92
C VAL A 112 11.28 2.71 0.69
N SER A 113 12.13 2.37 1.66
CA SER A 113 13.09 1.27 1.49
C SER A 113 12.42 -0.08 1.28
N TRP A 114 11.24 -0.32 1.83
CA TRP A 114 10.45 -1.52 1.55
C TRP A 114 9.91 -1.49 0.11
N ALA A 115 9.35 -0.36 -0.31
CA ALA A 115 8.81 -0.21 -1.67
C ALA A 115 9.87 -0.49 -2.74
N LYS A 116 11.08 -0.02 -2.54
CA LYS A 116 12.22 -0.23 -3.45
C LYS A 116 12.67 -1.71 -3.54
N GLN A 117 12.26 -2.54 -2.60
CA GLN A 117 12.57 -3.98 -2.59
C GLN A 117 11.45 -4.84 -3.18
N GLY A 118 10.37 -4.24 -3.66
CA GLY A 118 9.25 -4.98 -4.23
C GLY A 118 8.03 -5.12 -3.32
N VAL A 119 7.94 -4.33 -2.24
CA VAL A 119 6.76 -4.25 -1.39
C VAL A 119 5.84 -3.15 -1.93
N LEU A 120 4.76 -3.54 -2.57
CA LEU A 120 3.74 -2.58 -3.04
C LEU A 120 2.87 -2.15 -1.86
N LEU A 121 3.11 -0.92 -1.40
CA LEU A 121 2.37 -0.30 -0.29
C LEU A 121 1.17 0.47 -0.87
N LEU A 122 0.08 -0.25 -1.13
CA LEU A 122 -1.07 0.26 -1.87
C LEU A 122 -2.25 0.56 -0.95
N ASN A 123 -2.78 1.79 -1.03
CA ASN A 123 -4.10 2.10 -0.48
C ASN A 123 -5.19 1.79 -1.50
N THR A 124 -6.38 1.43 -1.06
CA THR A 124 -7.54 1.19 -1.95
C THR A 124 -8.12 2.48 -2.50
N VAL A 125 -7.98 3.58 -1.74
CA VAL A 125 -8.31 4.95 -2.14
C VAL A 125 -7.05 5.78 -2.06
N LEU A 126 -6.69 6.50 -3.12
CA LEU A 126 -5.35 7.10 -3.24
C LEU A 126 -5.29 8.58 -2.87
N THR A 127 -6.42 9.21 -2.56
CA THR A 127 -6.49 10.61 -2.15
C THR A 127 -7.50 10.80 -1.02
N VAL A 128 -7.35 11.92 -0.29
CA VAL A 128 -8.24 12.26 0.83
C VAL A 128 -8.20 13.78 1.05
N ARG A 129 -9.32 14.37 1.50
CA ARG A 129 -9.32 15.76 1.99
C ARG A 129 -8.68 15.84 3.36
N GLU A 130 -7.91 16.92 3.60
CA GLU A 130 -7.32 17.19 4.91
C GLU A 130 -8.39 17.19 6.00
N GLY A 131 -8.15 16.45 7.09
CA GLY A 131 -9.04 16.35 8.23
C GLY A 131 -10.34 15.57 8.01
N GLN A 132 -10.56 14.99 6.83
CA GLN A 132 -11.81 14.32 6.47
C GLN A 132 -11.55 12.88 5.99
N ALA A 133 -11.36 11.96 6.92
CA ALA A 133 -11.20 10.55 6.62
C ALA A 133 -12.33 10.05 5.70
N TYR A 134 -11.98 9.19 4.75
CA TYR A 134 -12.91 8.56 3.81
C TYR A 134 -13.61 9.51 2.83
N SER A 135 -13.20 10.77 2.76
CA SER A 135 -13.87 11.78 1.93
C SER A 135 -13.85 11.49 0.43
N HIS A 136 -12.90 10.71 -0.05
CA HIS A 136 -12.83 10.33 -1.47
C HIS A 136 -13.25 8.88 -1.76
N ARG A 137 -13.89 8.21 -0.82
CA ARG A 137 -14.48 6.89 -1.07
C ARG A 137 -15.62 7.01 -2.09
N GLY A 138 -15.76 5.98 -2.93
CA GLY A 138 -16.85 5.91 -3.92
C GLY A 138 -16.68 6.85 -5.11
N LYS A 139 -15.50 7.43 -5.31
CA LYS A 139 -15.23 8.36 -6.42
C LYS A 139 -14.57 7.70 -7.63
N GLY A 140 -14.22 6.42 -7.52
CA GLY A 140 -13.62 5.65 -8.61
C GLY A 140 -12.28 5.01 -8.28
N TRP A 141 -11.60 5.41 -7.21
CA TRP A 141 -10.30 4.83 -6.82
C TRP A 141 -10.39 3.32 -6.59
N GLU A 142 -11.44 2.85 -5.94
CA GLU A 142 -11.60 1.43 -5.60
C GLU A 142 -11.60 0.54 -6.85
N ARG A 143 -12.20 1.02 -7.95
CA ARG A 143 -12.20 0.29 -9.21
C ARG A 143 -10.80 0.18 -9.82
N LEU A 144 -10.02 1.26 -9.80
CA LEU A 144 -8.65 1.24 -10.30
C LEU A 144 -7.77 0.33 -9.44
N THR A 145 -7.85 0.44 -8.12
CA THR A 145 -7.03 -0.38 -7.21
C THR A 145 -7.44 -1.85 -7.23
N ASP A 146 -8.71 -2.17 -7.43
CA ASP A 146 -9.15 -3.54 -7.70
C ASP A 146 -8.52 -4.08 -8.99
N THR A 147 -8.45 -3.27 -10.05
CA THR A 147 -7.76 -3.66 -11.30
C THR A 147 -6.27 -3.92 -11.05
N ILE A 148 -5.61 -3.12 -10.24
CA ILE A 148 -4.20 -3.35 -9.86
C ILE A 148 -4.03 -4.73 -9.23
N ILE A 149 -4.90 -5.09 -8.28
CA ILE A 149 -4.89 -6.41 -7.63
C ILE A 149 -5.16 -7.52 -8.64
N GLU A 150 -6.14 -7.35 -9.51
CA GLU A 150 -6.48 -8.32 -10.57
C GLU A 150 -5.30 -8.55 -11.52
N LYS A 151 -4.60 -7.48 -11.93
CA LYS A 151 -3.42 -7.58 -12.79
C LYS A 151 -2.27 -8.34 -12.11
N LEU A 152 -2.05 -8.11 -10.84
CA LEU A 152 -1.07 -8.87 -10.06
C LEU A 152 -1.50 -10.35 -9.92
N ASN A 153 -2.80 -10.60 -9.75
CA ASN A 153 -3.32 -11.97 -9.68
C ASN A 153 -3.12 -12.75 -10.99
N GLU A 154 -3.11 -12.08 -12.13
CA GLU A 154 -2.86 -12.68 -13.45
C GLU A 154 -1.41 -13.11 -13.67
N ARG A 155 -0.46 -12.62 -12.87
CA ARG A 155 0.95 -12.96 -13.01
C ARG A 155 1.20 -14.44 -12.71
N GLU A 156 2.08 -15.06 -13.50
CA GLU A 156 2.55 -16.43 -13.24
C GLU A 156 3.45 -16.49 -11.99
N GLN A 157 4.29 -15.48 -11.79
CA GLN A 157 5.14 -15.38 -10.62
C GLN A 157 4.30 -15.08 -9.37
N PRO A 158 4.42 -15.90 -8.31
CA PRO A 158 3.65 -15.71 -7.09
C PRO A 158 3.91 -14.37 -6.41
N VAL A 159 2.86 -13.85 -5.77
CA VAL A 159 2.90 -12.63 -4.95
C VAL A 159 2.39 -12.97 -3.55
N VAL A 160 2.99 -12.39 -2.53
CA VAL A 160 2.51 -12.49 -1.15
C VAL A 160 1.61 -11.30 -0.85
N PHE A 161 0.33 -11.56 -0.60
CA PHE A 161 -0.64 -10.53 -0.22
C PHE A 161 -0.81 -10.51 1.30
N ILE A 162 -0.48 -9.39 1.92
CA ILE A 162 -0.68 -9.16 3.36
C ILE A 162 -1.95 -8.32 3.52
N LEU A 163 -2.98 -8.92 4.10
CA LEU A 163 -4.31 -8.33 4.22
C LEU A 163 -4.70 -8.19 5.69
N TRP A 164 -4.53 -6.98 6.22
CA TRP A 164 -4.82 -6.64 7.61
C TRP A 164 -6.21 -6.03 7.75
N GLY A 165 -7.07 -6.71 8.52
CA GLY A 165 -8.43 -6.28 8.79
C GLY A 165 -9.44 -6.69 7.70
N LYS A 166 -10.71 -6.59 8.06
CA LYS A 166 -11.81 -7.06 7.20
C LYS A 166 -11.86 -6.40 5.81
N PRO A 167 -11.75 -5.06 5.69
CA PRO A 167 -11.82 -4.43 4.37
C PRO A 167 -10.74 -4.93 3.40
N ALA A 168 -9.51 -5.11 3.87
CA ALA A 168 -8.45 -5.68 3.04
C ALA A 168 -8.73 -7.14 2.69
N GLN A 169 -9.22 -7.92 3.65
CA GLN A 169 -9.53 -9.35 3.47
C GLN A 169 -10.67 -9.61 2.49
N GLU A 170 -11.56 -8.66 2.27
CA GLU A 170 -12.59 -8.75 1.23
C GLU A 170 -12.00 -8.92 -0.18
N LYS A 171 -10.76 -8.49 -0.39
CA LYS A 171 -10.03 -8.64 -1.66
C LYS A 171 -9.56 -10.07 -1.93
N MET A 172 -9.61 -10.97 -0.92
CA MET A 172 -9.21 -12.38 -1.11
C MET A 172 -9.99 -13.08 -2.23
N LYS A 173 -11.24 -12.68 -2.45
CA LYS A 173 -12.08 -13.23 -3.53
C LYS A 173 -11.52 -13.00 -4.93
N MET A 174 -10.61 -12.03 -5.09
CA MET A 174 -9.98 -11.69 -6.37
C MET A 174 -8.63 -12.38 -6.56
N ILE A 175 -8.16 -13.13 -5.56
CA ILE A 175 -6.79 -13.68 -5.54
C ILE A 175 -6.84 -15.21 -5.63
N ASP A 176 -6.14 -15.77 -6.61
CA ASP A 176 -5.99 -17.21 -6.79
C ASP A 176 -4.98 -17.77 -5.78
N ARG A 177 -5.50 -18.46 -4.76
CA ARG A 177 -4.68 -19.04 -3.69
C ARG A 177 -3.87 -20.27 -4.13
N SER A 178 -4.17 -20.84 -5.28
CA SER A 178 -3.35 -21.93 -5.84
C SER A 178 -2.02 -21.41 -6.39
N LYS A 179 -1.94 -20.12 -6.66
CA LYS A 179 -0.78 -19.46 -7.26
C LYS A 179 -0.12 -18.45 -6.33
N HIS A 180 -0.91 -17.67 -5.61
CA HIS A 180 -0.41 -16.60 -4.72
C HIS A 180 -0.60 -16.98 -3.25
N ILE A 181 0.12 -16.28 -2.38
CA ILE A 181 0.11 -16.50 -0.93
C ILE A 181 -0.65 -15.35 -0.27
N ILE A 182 -1.55 -15.68 0.65
CA ILE A 182 -2.31 -14.69 1.41
C ILE A 182 -1.99 -14.87 2.90
N LEU A 183 -1.56 -13.78 3.54
CA LEU A 183 -1.37 -13.69 4.98
C LEU A 183 -2.40 -12.71 5.55
N THR A 184 -3.14 -13.15 6.55
CA THR A 184 -4.21 -12.35 7.16
C THR A 184 -4.01 -12.19 8.66
N SER A 185 -4.47 -11.08 9.20
CA SER A 185 -4.61 -10.83 10.64
C SER A 185 -5.60 -9.69 10.86
N SER A 186 -5.88 -9.37 12.14
CA SER A 186 -6.55 -8.12 12.45
C SER A 186 -5.69 -6.93 12.00
N HIS A 187 -6.31 -5.75 11.92
CA HIS A 187 -5.62 -4.51 11.53
C HIS A 187 -4.64 -4.05 12.64
N PRO A 188 -3.49 -3.45 12.29
CA PRO A 188 -2.52 -2.93 13.27
C PRO A 188 -3.00 -1.71 14.06
N SER A 189 -4.17 -1.16 13.79
CA SER A 189 -4.77 -0.08 14.56
C SER A 189 -4.81 -0.42 16.06
N PRO A 190 -4.61 0.54 16.98
CA PRO A 190 -4.77 0.33 18.41
C PRO A 190 -6.10 -0.30 18.82
N LEU A 191 -7.15 -0.11 18.01
CA LEU A 191 -8.49 -0.68 18.25
C LEU A 191 -8.54 -2.19 18.05
N SER A 192 -7.60 -2.78 17.33
CA SER A 192 -7.67 -4.20 16.92
C SER A 192 -6.34 -4.96 16.92
N ALA A 193 -5.21 -4.29 17.07
CA ALA A 193 -3.89 -4.92 16.99
C ALA A 193 -3.73 -6.09 17.98
N HIS A 194 -4.27 -5.97 19.18
CA HIS A 194 -4.25 -7.01 20.21
C HIS A 194 -5.15 -8.22 19.91
N ARG A 195 -6.01 -8.12 18.88
CA ARG A 195 -6.94 -9.18 18.48
C ARG A 195 -6.37 -10.13 17.43
N GLY A 196 -5.05 -10.14 17.23
CA GLY A 196 -4.41 -11.07 16.31
C GLY A 196 -3.34 -10.49 15.39
N PHE A 197 -3.17 -9.16 15.32
CA PHE A 197 -2.05 -8.57 14.58
C PHE A 197 -0.74 -8.78 15.34
N LEU A 198 -0.68 -8.38 16.61
CA LEU A 198 0.48 -8.61 17.45
C LEU A 198 0.64 -10.10 17.69
N GLY A 199 1.79 -10.65 17.33
CA GLY A 199 2.09 -12.08 17.37
C GLY A 199 1.78 -12.84 16.09
N SER A 200 1.24 -12.17 15.06
CA SER A 200 0.94 -12.81 13.76
C SER A 200 2.16 -13.12 12.91
N LYS A 201 3.29 -12.48 13.18
CA LYS A 201 4.58 -12.69 12.51
C LYS A 201 4.50 -12.58 10.98
N PRO A 202 3.91 -11.52 10.42
CA PRO A 202 3.71 -11.42 8.98
C PRO A 202 5.03 -11.26 8.22
N PHE A 203 6.04 -10.69 8.83
CA PHE A 203 7.31 -10.36 8.18
C PHE A 203 8.20 -11.60 7.99
N SER A 204 8.36 -12.43 9.03
CA SER A 204 9.07 -13.70 8.92
C SER A 204 8.32 -14.68 8.02
N LYS A 205 7.00 -14.76 8.12
CA LYS A 205 6.17 -15.59 7.25
C LYS A 205 6.29 -15.20 5.78
N THR A 206 6.32 -13.89 5.49
CA THR A 206 6.57 -13.38 4.14
C THR A 206 7.93 -13.82 3.63
N ASN A 207 8.98 -13.66 4.42
CA ASN A 207 10.33 -14.03 4.01
C ASN A 207 10.48 -15.54 3.84
N ASP A 208 9.88 -16.35 4.70
CA ASP A 208 9.85 -17.81 4.53
C ASP A 208 9.17 -18.20 3.21
N ALA A 209 8.05 -17.56 2.88
CA ALA A 209 7.35 -17.79 1.61
C ALA A 209 8.21 -17.38 0.41
N LEU A 210 8.86 -16.22 0.45
CA LEU A 210 9.74 -15.76 -0.64
C LEU A 210 10.93 -16.71 -0.84
N LEU A 211 11.56 -17.15 0.24
CA LEU A 211 12.68 -18.12 0.17
C LEU A 211 12.21 -19.44 -0.44
N ALA A 212 11.03 -19.94 -0.05
CA ALA A 212 10.46 -21.17 -0.61
C ALA A 212 10.17 -21.05 -2.12
N LEU A 213 9.93 -19.83 -2.61
CA LEU A 213 9.72 -19.53 -4.03
C LEU A 213 11.02 -19.28 -4.79
N GLY A 214 12.17 -19.34 -4.12
CA GLY A 214 13.46 -19.00 -4.73
C GLY A 214 13.70 -17.50 -4.90
N GLU A 215 12.91 -16.68 -4.23
CA GLU A 215 13.01 -15.22 -4.27
C GLU A 215 13.88 -14.70 -3.14
N GLN A 216 14.48 -13.53 -3.36
CA GLN A 216 15.21 -12.83 -2.32
C GLN A 216 14.23 -12.34 -1.24
N PRO A 217 14.50 -12.58 0.06
CA PRO A 217 13.66 -12.05 1.13
C PRO A 217 13.73 -10.54 1.19
N ILE A 218 12.77 -9.93 1.87
CA ILE A 218 12.75 -8.50 2.13
C ILE A 218 13.63 -8.21 3.35
N ASP A 219 14.51 -7.22 3.23
CA ASP A 219 15.18 -6.61 4.38
C ASP A 219 14.20 -5.60 5.00
N TRP A 220 13.55 -6.03 6.08
CA TRP A 220 12.55 -5.21 6.75
C TRP A 220 13.16 -4.13 7.66
N GLN A 221 14.48 -4.18 7.92
CA GLN A 221 15.15 -3.13 8.69
C GLN A 221 15.14 -1.83 7.90
N LEU A 222 14.54 -0.79 8.47
CA LEU A 222 14.54 0.55 7.89
C LEU A 222 15.87 1.24 8.17
N PRO A 223 16.35 2.12 7.26
CA PRO A 223 17.52 2.94 7.54
C PRO A 223 17.25 3.88 8.73
N GLU A 224 18.28 4.23 9.48
CA GLU A 224 18.15 5.12 10.64
C GLU A 224 17.76 6.53 10.24
N THR A 225 18.19 6.96 9.06
CA THR A 225 17.91 8.30 8.48
C THR A 225 17.34 8.18 7.09
N VAL A 226 16.48 9.11 6.70
CA VAL A 226 15.81 9.21 5.41
C VAL A 226 15.86 10.64 4.87
#